data_d1c54495f4524989707fac14d911a0f5
#
_entry.id   d1c54495f4524989707fac14d911a0f5
#
_cell.length_a   1.000
_cell.length_b   1.000
_cell.length_c   1.000
_cell.angle_alpha   90.00
_cell.angle_beta   90.00
_cell.angle_gamma   90.00
#
_symmetry.space_group_name_H-M   'P 1'
#
loop_
_entity.id
_entity.type
_entity.pdbx_description
1 polymer ?
#
loop_
_entity_poly.entity_id
_entity_poly.type
_entity_poly.pdbx_seq_one_letter_code
_entity_poly.pdbx_strand_id
1 'polypeptide(L)'
;MPKKTPEPEQAPKADNYAKINMPAAFLTPHDIQTSDGHTFEKCFVSFPKGTKVNGIDVSGFSTDVFLSDYMKKDMLEKGRATVSFKKDEPVPIWTGKKDDAEHPYQRYEVKATDLTHALKVAQDSYKAEKAAERAAAKDGVSLAGEARDMETGKDALAGDDPAKSTKSRTGQDIAQ
;
A
#
# COMPACT_ATOMS: atom_id res chain seq x y z
N MET A 1 -5.15 7.07 -62.36
CA MET A 1 -4.99 6.45 -61.03
C MET A 1 -3.90 7.21 -60.28
N PRO A 2 -4.20 8.02 -59.30
CA PRO A 2 -3.18 8.72 -58.50
C PRO A 2 -2.56 7.71 -57.54
N LYS A 3 -1.22 7.59 -57.57
CA LYS A 3 -0.44 6.79 -56.65
C LYS A 3 -0.56 7.40 -55.23
N LYS A 4 -1.13 6.64 -54.31
CA LYS A 4 -1.10 6.96 -52.86
C LYS A 4 0.34 7.05 -52.40
N THR A 5 0.76 8.26 -52.06
CA THR A 5 2.03 8.48 -51.37
C THR A 5 1.93 7.81 -49.98
N PRO A 6 2.89 6.95 -49.61
CA PRO A 6 2.88 6.36 -48.27
C PRO A 6 3.04 7.49 -47.25
N GLU A 7 2.10 7.54 -46.32
CA GLU A 7 2.14 8.41 -45.16
C GLU A 7 3.40 8.07 -44.35
N PRO A 8 4.22 9.06 -43.92
CA PRO A 8 5.43 8.75 -43.17
C PRO A 8 5.05 8.06 -41.85
N GLU A 9 5.49 6.84 -41.71
CA GLU A 9 5.40 6.04 -40.48
C GLU A 9 5.94 6.89 -39.33
N GLN A 10 5.02 7.36 -38.46
CA GLN A 10 5.38 8.16 -37.30
C GLN A 10 6.29 7.32 -36.42
N ALA A 11 7.55 7.72 -36.31
CA ALA A 11 8.49 7.12 -35.36
C ALA A 11 7.82 7.06 -33.97
N PRO A 12 7.97 5.96 -33.23
CA PRO A 12 7.38 5.79 -31.91
C PRO A 12 7.77 6.99 -31.06
N LYS A 13 6.77 7.77 -30.61
CA LYS A 13 7.00 8.91 -29.71
C LYS A 13 7.74 8.38 -28.49
N ALA A 14 8.98 8.82 -28.30
CA ALA A 14 9.76 8.46 -27.13
C ALA A 14 8.90 8.68 -25.86
N ASP A 15 8.79 7.68 -25.01
CA ASP A 15 8.00 7.77 -23.80
C ASP A 15 8.72 8.71 -22.80
N ASN A 16 8.30 9.96 -22.78
CA ASN A 16 8.90 11.01 -21.96
C ASN A 16 8.54 10.87 -20.46
N TYR A 17 7.89 9.79 -20.10
CA TYR A 17 7.47 9.54 -18.72
C TYR A 17 8.16 8.32 -18.12
N ALA A 18 8.64 8.48 -16.89
CA ALA A 18 9.01 7.36 -16.03
C ALA A 18 7.74 6.90 -15.28
N LYS A 19 7.38 5.63 -15.42
CA LYS A 19 6.13 5.07 -14.90
C LYS A 19 6.43 4.01 -13.85
N ILE A 20 5.62 4.00 -12.81
CA ILE A 20 5.63 2.97 -11.78
C ILE A 20 4.22 2.62 -11.35
N ASN A 21 3.97 1.34 -11.10
CA ASN A 21 2.69 0.87 -10.59
C ASN A 21 2.76 0.81 -9.05
N MET A 22 2.00 1.68 -8.37
CA MET A 22 1.97 1.81 -6.92
C MET A 22 0.71 1.16 -6.32
N PRO A 23 0.82 0.45 -5.18
CA PRO A 23 -0.37 0.02 -4.42
C PRO A 23 -1.16 1.23 -3.92
N ALA A 24 -2.49 1.11 -3.90
CA ALA A 24 -3.38 2.18 -3.45
C ALA A 24 -3.10 2.64 -2.00
N ALA A 25 -2.55 1.76 -1.16
CA ALA A 25 -2.16 2.09 0.21
C ALA A 25 -1.09 3.21 0.31
N PHE A 26 -0.34 3.46 -0.76
CA PHE A 26 0.66 4.54 -0.82
C PHE A 26 0.17 5.75 -1.61
N LEU A 27 -1.09 5.77 -2.00
CA LEU A 27 -1.71 6.81 -2.82
C LEU A 27 -2.84 7.46 -2.03
N THR A 28 -2.70 8.74 -1.69
CA THR A 28 -3.72 9.48 -0.93
C THR A 28 -4.25 10.63 -1.78
N PRO A 29 -5.48 10.52 -2.30
CA PRO A 29 -6.13 11.62 -2.99
C PRO A 29 -6.36 12.81 -2.07
N HIS A 30 -6.17 14.02 -2.59
CA HIS A 30 -6.48 15.26 -1.89
C HIS A 30 -6.83 16.38 -2.87
N ASP A 31 -7.64 17.29 -2.41
CA ASP A 31 -8.06 18.45 -3.18
C ASP A 31 -7.15 19.63 -2.89
N ILE A 32 -6.74 20.32 -3.95
CA ILE A 32 -6.04 21.59 -3.85
C ILE A 32 -6.95 22.69 -4.37
N GLN A 33 -7.18 23.69 -3.54
CA GLN A 33 -7.87 24.88 -3.93
C GLN A 33 -6.85 25.95 -4.34
N THR A 34 -6.99 26.48 -5.54
CA THR A 34 -6.17 27.61 -6.00
C THR A 34 -6.69 28.93 -5.43
N SER A 35 -5.86 29.97 -5.45
CA SER A 35 -6.23 31.33 -5.05
C SER A 35 -7.43 31.87 -5.83
N ASP A 36 -7.66 31.38 -7.03
CA ASP A 36 -8.76 31.77 -7.93
C ASP A 36 -10.06 30.99 -7.67
N GLY A 37 -10.06 30.13 -6.62
CA GLY A 37 -11.24 29.32 -6.23
C GLY A 37 -11.44 28.05 -7.04
N HIS A 38 -10.56 27.73 -7.98
CA HIS A 38 -10.61 26.44 -8.68
C HIS A 38 -10.09 25.32 -7.79
N THR A 39 -10.81 24.20 -7.79
CA THR A 39 -10.39 22.98 -7.10
C THR A 39 -9.90 21.97 -8.12
N PHE A 40 -8.73 21.39 -7.89
CA PHE A 40 -8.22 20.27 -8.65
C PHE A 40 -7.68 19.18 -7.72
N GLU A 41 -7.79 17.96 -8.19
CA GLU A 41 -7.40 16.80 -7.39
C GLU A 41 -5.96 16.40 -7.68
N LYS A 42 -5.23 16.18 -6.63
CA LYS A 42 -3.89 15.59 -6.65
C LYS A 42 -3.87 14.30 -5.86
N CYS A 43 -2.77 13.60 -5.95
CA CYS A 43 -2.51 12.41 -5.18
C CYS A 43 -1.13 12.51 -4.54
N PHE A 44 -1.07 12.40 -3.22
CA PHE A 44 0.19 12.13 -2.54
C PHE A 44 0.64 10.71 -2.82
N VAL A 45 1.86 10.56 -3.27
CA VAL A 45 2.55 9.29 -3.43
C VAL A 45 3.52 9.15 -2.28
N SER A 46 3.17 8.35 -1.27
CA SER A 46 4.02 8.09 -0.11
C SER A 46 5.04 7.01 -0.43
N PHE A 47 6.27 7.18 0.04
CA PHE A 47 7.36 6.25 -0.25
C PHE A 47 7.43 5.14 0.80
N PRO A 48 7.46 3.86 0.37
CA PRO A 48 7.58 2.73 1.27
C PRO A 48 8.92 2.74 2.01
N LYS A 49 8.96 2.03 3.15
CA LYS A 49 10.19 1.80 3.90
C LYS A 49 11.24 1.14 3.03
N GLY A 50 12.49 1.58 3.15
CA GLY A 50 13.61 1.07 2.37
C GLY A 50 13.79 1.75 1.01
N THR A 51 13.00 2.81 0.70
CA THR A 51 13.22 3.60 -0.53
C THR A 51 14.48 4.44 -0.39
N LYS A 52 15.47 4.19 -1.25
CA LYS A 52 16.73 4.94 -1.29
C LYS A 52 16.96 5.51 -2.68
N VAL A 53 17.11 6.82 -2.77
CA VAL A 53 17.43 7.53 -4.02
C VAL A 53 18.84 8.09 -3.89
N ASN A 54 19.74 7.71 -4.79
CA ASN A 54 21.16 8.13 -4.79
C ASN A 54 21.85 7.93 -3.44
N GLY A 55 21.54 6.83 -2.74
CA GLY A 55 22.10 6.49 -1.43
C GLY A 55 21.44 7.20 -0.23
N ILE A 56 20.53 8.13 -0.45
CA ILE A 56 19.78 8.84 0.59
C ILE A 56 18.52 8.03 0.88
N ASP A 57 18.28 7.73 2.16
CA ASP A 57 17.02 7.10 2.61
C ASP A 57 15.91 8.15 2.58
N VAL A 58 14.91 7.89 1.74
CA VAL A 58 13.73 8.73 1.56
C VAL A 58 12.44 8.01 1.99
N SER A 59 12.59 7.03 2.87
CA SER A 59 11.45 6.35 3.49
C SER A 59 10.54 7.35 4.20
N GLY A 60 9.24 7.27 3.95
CA GLY A 60 8.28 8.22 4.53
C GLY A 60 8.23 9.60 3.84
N PHE A 61 9.06 9.83 2.85
CA PHE A 61 8.89 11.01 1.98
C PHE A 61 7.69 10.81 1.06
N SER A 62 7.22 11.89 0.49
CA SER A 62 6.11 11.89 -0.47
C SER A 62 6.38 12.85 -1.62
N THR A 63 5.60 12.68 -2.67
CA THR A 63 5.52 13.62 -3.78
C THR A 63 4.08 13.76 -4.24
N ASP A 64 3.75 14.86 -4.90
CA ASP A 64 2.44 15.08 -5.50
C ASP A 64 2.44 14.70 -6.97
N VAL A 65 1.37 14.07 -7.39
CA VAL A 65 1.08 13.85 -8.79
C VAL A 65 -0.35 14.28 -9.11
N PHE A 66 -0.61 14.59 -10.36
CA PHE A 66 -1.96 14.88 -10.83
C PHE A 66 -2.83 13.61 -10.77
N LEU A 67 -4.00 13.68 -10.15
CA LEU A 67 -4.92 12.57 -10.03
C LEU A 67 -5.88 12.56 -11.22
N SER A 68 -5.67 11.64 -12.15
CA SER A 68 -6.57 11.42 -13.28
C SER A 68 -7.72 10.48 -12.92
N ASP A 69 -8.84 10.58 -13.63
CA ASP A 69 -9.98 9.67 -13.45
C ASP A 69 -9.60 8.21 -13.70
N TYR A 70 -8.64 7.97 -14.60
CA TYR A 70 -8.09 6.64 -14.85
C TYR A 70 -7.34 6.09 -13.63
N MET A 71 -6.54 6.95 -12.96
CA MET A 71 -5.86 6.58 -11.71
C MET A 71 -6.86 6.24 -10.61
N LYS A 72 -7.91 7.06 -10.42
CA LYS A 72 -8.98 6.80 -9.44
C LYS A 72 -9.64 5.45 -9.67
N LYS A 73 -10.02 5.18 -10.91
CA LYS A 73 -10.63 3.91 -11.30
C LYS A 73 -9.71 2.72 -11.00
N ASP A 74 -8.44 2.79 -11.39
CA ASP A 74 -7.48 1.73 -11.15
C ASP A 74 -7.23 1.49 -9.65
N MET A 75 -7.20 2.55 -8.84
CA MET A 75 -7.08 2.44 -7.38
C MET A 75 -8.27 1.68 -6.77
N LEU A 76 -9.49 1.97 -7.22
CA LEU A 76 -10.71 1.33 -6.72
C LEU A 76 -10.86 -0.12 -7.20
N GLU A 77 -10.63 -0.37 -8.50
CA GLU A 77 -10.89 -1.68 -9.10
C GLU A 77 -9.73 -2.67 -8.89
N LYS A 78 -8.48 -2.18 -8.93
CA LYS A 78 -7.29 -3.04 -8.91
C LYS A 78 -6.48 -2.92 -7.62
N GLY A 79 -6.84 -2.00 -6.72
CA GLY A 79 -6.07 -1.70 -5.51
C GLY A 79 -4.67 -1.14 -5.77
N ARG A 80 -4.43 -0.61 -6.98
CA ARG A 80 -3.16 -0.04 -7.43
C ARG A 80 -3.37 0.89 -8.62
N ALA A 81 -2.47 1.85 -8.82
CA ALA A 81 -2.50 2.70 -9.99
C ALA A 81 -1.10 2.99 -10.55
N THR A 82 -1.03 3.34 -11.82
CA THR A 82 0.20 3.77 -12.47
C THR A 82 0.42 5.26 -12.24
N VAL A 83 1.54 5.55 -11.58
CA VAL A 83 2.05 6.91 -11.39
C VAL A 83 3.07 7.22 -12.49
N SER A 84 3.00 8.40 -13.05
CA SER A 84 3.87 8.84 -14.16
C SER A 84 4.56 10.15 -13.80
N PHE A 85 5.87 10.19 -13.97
CA PHE A 85 6.70 11.38 -13.78
C PHE A 85 7.36 11.76 -15.09
N LYS A 86 7.45 13.04 -15.42
CA LYS A 86 8.18 13.50 -16.60
C LYS A 86 9.69 13.26 -16.40
N LYS A 87 10.37 12.69 -17.40
CA LYS A 87 11.79 12.33 -17.30
C LYS A 87 12.73 13.53 -17.31
N ASP A 88 12.31 14.58 -17.97
CA ASP A 88 13.05 15.84 -18.18
C ASP A 88 12.84 16.86 -17.08
N GLU A 89 11.89 16.62 -16.17
CA GLU A 89 11.61 17.50 -15.03
C GLU A 89 12.08 16.84 -13.72
N PRO A 90 12.72 17.60 -12.81
CA PRO A 90 13.02 17.11 -11.48
C PRO A 90 11.72 16.89 -10.69
N VAL A 91 11.64 15.80 -9.97
CA VAL A 91 10.48 15.47 -9.10
C VAL A 91 10.78 16.01 -7.69
N PRO A 92 9.98 16.94 -7.18
CA PRO A 92 10.11 17.40 -5.80
C PRO A 92 9.61 16.30 -4.86
N ILE A 93 10.40 15.98 -3.87
CA ILE A 93 10.04 15.07 -2.78
C ILE A 93 10.22 15.78 -1.45
N TRP A 94 9.36 15.48 -0.48
CA TRP A 94 9.43 16.12 0.83
C TRP A 94 8.96 15.23 1.96
N THR A 95 9.38 15.59 3.17
CA THR A 95 8.88 15.00 4.41
C THR A 95 8.21 16.06 5.27
N GLY A 96 7.23 15.66 6.05
CA GLY A 96 6.54 16.52 7.00
C GLY A 96 5.69 17.63 6.39
N LYS A 97 5.19 18.50 7.24
CA LYS A 97 4.42 19.70 6.86
C LYS A 97 5.31 20.94 7.04
N LYS A 98 5.09 21.94 6.22
CA LYS A 98 5.93 23.16 6.18
C LYS A 98 6.01 23.89 7.53
N ASP A 99 4.98 23.80 8.35
CA ASP A 99 4.85 24.51 9.63
C ASP A 99 4.87 23.58 10.85
N ASP A 100 5.36 22.34 10.67
CA ASP A 100 5.47 21.35 11.75
C ASP A 100 6.85 21.42 12.40
N ALA A 101 6.91 21.92 13.66
CA ALA A 101 8.16 22.04 14.40
C ALA A 101 8.72 20.69 14.90
N GLU A 102 7.84 19.69 15.10
CA GLU A 102 8.26 18.36 15.55
C GLU A 102 8.83 17.52 14.40
N HIS A 103 8.34 17.76 13.18
CA HIS A 103 8.78 17.05 11.97
C HIS A 103 9.28 18.09 10.95
N PRO A 104 10.53 18.49 10.99
CA PRO A 104 11.06 19.54 10.14
C PRO A 104 10.89 19.19 8.65
N TYR A 105 10.33 20.15 7.91
CA TYR A 105 10.12 20.04 6.49
C TYR A 105 11.45 19.96 5.74
N GLN A 106 11.67 18.85 5.04
CA GLN A 106 12.81 18.66 4.16
C GLN A 106 12.31 18.46 2.74
N ARG A 107 12.88 19.15 1.79
CA ARG A 107 12.56 19.05 0.37
C ARG A 107 13.81 18.79 -0.44
N TYR A 108 13.72 17.83 -1.34
CA TYR A 108 14.75 17.50 -2.31
C TYR A 108 14.16 17.44 -3.71
N GLU A 109 15.03 17.54 -4.71
CA GLU A 109 14.68 17.33 -6.11
C GLU A 109 15.44 16.11 -6.62
N VAL A 110 14.73 15.15 -7.20
CA VAL A 110 15.30 13.91 -7.69
C VAL A 110 14.90 13.66 -9.14
N LYS A 111 15.72 12.94 -9.89
CA LYS A 111 15.35 12.53 -11.24
C LYS A 111 14.22 11.50 -11.21
N ALA A 112 13.25 11.66 -12.11
CA ALA A 112 12.10 10.76 -12.21
C ALA A 112 12.50 9.30 -12.42
N THR A 113 13.56 9.03 -13.19
CA THR A 113 14.10 7.70 -13.42
C THR A 113 14.66 7.06 -12.16
N ASP A 114 15.42 7.83 -11.38
CA ASP A 114 16.06 7.35 -10.15
C ASP A 114 15.00 7.08 -9.09
N LEU A 115 13.99 7.97 -8.98
CA LEU A 115 12.87 7.79 -8.08
C LEU A 115 12.06 6.54 -8.41
N THR A 116 11.66 6.37 -9.67
CA THR A 116 10.86 5.19 -10.08
C THR A 116 11.63 3.89 -9.90
N HIS A 117 12.93 3.88 -10.14
CA HIS A 117 13.78 2.73 -9.87
C HIS A 117 13.84 2.42 -8.37
N ALA A 118 14.08 3.42 -7.53
CA ALA A 118 14.13 3.26 -6.08
C ALA A 118 12.82 2.74 -5.48
N LEU A 119 11.69 3.29 -5.93
CA LEU A 119 10.37 2.85 -5.53
C LEU A 119 10.09 1.40 -5.94
N LYS A 120 10.52 0.99 -7.13
CA LYS A 120 10.39 -0.39 -7.60
C LYS A 120 11.19 -1.35 -6.72
N VAL A 121 12.45 -1.04 -6.44
CA VAL A 121 13.32 -1.84 -5.57
C VAL A 121 12.69 -1.99 -4.17
N ALA A 122 12.20 -0.90 -3.58
CA ALA A 122 11.55 -0.94 -2.28
C ALA A 122 10.27 -1.79 -2.26
N GLN A 123 9.45 -1.73 -3.33
CA GLN A 123 8.27 -2.58 -3.46
C GLN A 123 8.61 -4.07 -3.59
N ASP A 124 9.64 -4.39 -4.36
CA ASP A 124 10.04 -5.78 -4.58
C ASP A 124 10.64 -6.37 -3.29
N SER A 125 11.41 -5.58 -2.52
CA SER A 125 11.90 -5.96 -1.19
C SER A 125 10.74 -6.20 -0.21
N TYR A 126 9.76 -5.33 -0.17
CA TYR A 126 8.57 -5.49 0.68
C TYR A 126 7.76 -6.74 0.33
N LYS A 127 7.60 -7.05 -0.95
CA LYS A 127 6.91 -8.28 -1.39
C LYS A 127 7.68 -9.53 -0.96
N ALA A 128 9.01 -9.52 -1.07
CA ALA A 128 9.86 -10.63 -0.66
C ALA A 128 9.76 -10.86 0.86
N GLU A 129 9.80 -9.79 1.66
CA GLU A 129 9.65 -9.85 3.12
C GLU A 129 8.29 -10.44 3.52
N LYS A 130 7.20 -9.95 2.91
CA LYS A 130 5.85 -10.47 3.15
C LYS A 130 5.67 -11.93 2.70
N ALA A 131 6.33 -12.34 1.65
CA ALA A 131 6.31 -13.75 1.22
C ALA A 131 7.05 -14.63 2.22
N ALA A 132 8.18 -14.19 2.75
CA ALA A 132 8.95 -14.91 3.77
C ALA A 132 8.16 -15.02 5.09
N GLU A 133 7.51 -13.95 5.55
CA GLU A 133 6.62 -13.98 6.73
C GLU A 133 5.49 -15.00 6.58
N ARG A 134 4.85 -15.05 5.39
CA ARG A 134 3.77 -16.01 5.12
C ARG A 134 4.26 -17.46 5.08
N ALA A 135 5.45 -17.70 4.56
CA ALA A 135 6.06 -19.03 4.57
C ALA A 135 6.37 -19.49 6.00
N ALA A 136 7.00 -18.63 6.81
CA ALA A 136 7.31 -18.91 8.21
C ALA A 136 6.05 -19.17 9.05
N ALA A 137 4.95 -18.42 8.80
CA ALA A 137 3.68 -18.63 9.48
C ALA A 137 3.02 -19.98 9.13
N LYS A 138 3.19 -20.47 7.90
CA LYS A 138 2.68 -21.79 7.49
C LYS A 138 3.46 -22.93 8.14
N ASP A 139 4.78 -22.81 8.24
CA ASP A 139 5.61 -23.84 8.90
C ASP A 139 5.35 -23.90 10.41
N GLY A 140 5.08 -22.76 11.07
CA GLY A 140 4.72 -22.71 12.48
C GLY A 140 3.37 -23.36 12.82
N VAL A 141 2.42 -23.36 11.90
CA VAL A 141 1.09 -24.01 12.08
C VAL A 141 1.17 -25.52 11.87
N SER A 142 2.07 -25.99 11.01
CA SER A 142 2.25 -27.43 10.77
C SER A 142 2.81 -28.17 11.99
N LEU A 143 3.71 -27.55 12.74
CA LEU A 143 4.28 -28.15 13.96
C LEU A 143 3.31 -28.18 15.15
N ALA A 144 2.32 -27.30 15.19
CA ALA A 144 1.29 -27.30 16.23
C ALA A 144 0.15 -28.30 15.98
N GLY A 145 0.00 -28.77 14.73
CA GLY A 145 -1.00 -29.79 14.34
C GLY A 145 -0.55 -31.23 14.69
N GLU A 146 0.74 -31.52 14.61
CA GLU A 146 1.23 -32.88 14.87
C GLU A 146 1.38 -33.19 16.37
N ALA A 147 1.39 -32.20 17.26
CA ALA A 147 1.47 -32.42 18.70
C ALA A 147 0.11 -32.74 19.37
N ARG A 148 -1.01 -32.64 18.65
CA ARG A 148 -2.35 -32.87 19.20
C ARG A 148 -2.94 -34.26 18.91
N ASP A 149 -2.32 -35.06 18.05
CA ASP A 149 -2.83 -36.40 17.68
C ASP A 149 -2.19 -37.55 18.49
N MET A 150 -1.36 -37.28 19.49
CA MET A 150 -0.72 -38.30 20.30
C MET A 150 -1.26 -38.44 21.73
N GLU A 151 -2.34 -37.78 22.11
CA GLU A 151 -2.85 -37.83 23.48
C GLU A 151 -4.37 -38.10 23.58
N THR A 152 -4.90 -39.02 22.75
CA THR A 152 -6.22 -39.60 22.98
C THR A 152 -6.21 -41.07 22.69
N GLY A 153 -5.65 -41.83 23.61
CA GLY A 153 -5.74 -43.29 23.64
C GLY A 153 -5.41 -43.85 25.01
N LYS A 154 -6.37 -43.81 25.92
CA LYS A 154 -6.64 -44.67 27.09
C LYS A 154 -7.36 -43.84 28.15
N ASP A 155 -8.61 -44.09 28.44
CA ASP A 155 -9.23 -45.10 29.25
C ASP A 155 -10.75 -44.88 29.21
N ALA A 156 -11.41 -45.87 28.77
CA ALA A 156 -12.83 -46.09 29.05
C ALA A 156 -12.90 -46.90 30.34
N LEU A 157 -13.72 -46.46 31.30
CA LEU A 157 -14.58 -47.36 32.08
C LEU A 157 -15.22 -46.64 33.28
N ALA A 158 -16.55 -46.82 33.35
CA ALA A 158 -17.45 -46.82 34.52
C ALA A 158 -17.65 -45.43 35.21
N GLY A 159 -18.84 -44.94 35.39
CA GLY A 159 -20.06 -45.49 35.80
C GLY A 159 -20.85 -44.40 36.51
N ASP A 160 -22.12 -44.41 36.23
CA ASP A 160 -23.23 -44.06 37.12
C ASP A 160 -23.67 -42.60 37.35
N ASP A 161 -24.88 -42.38 36.92
CA ASP A 161 -25.93 -41.43 37.23
C ASP A 161 -26.35 -41.47 38.73
N PRO A 162 -27.31 -40.70 39.28
CA PRO A 162 -27.96 -39.47 38.82
C PRO A 162 -28.24 -38.44 39.96
N ALA A 163 -28.90 -37.39 39.56
CA ALA A 163 -29.97 -36.73 40.32
C ALA A 163 -29.79 -35.35 40.91
N LYS A 164 -30.71 -34.54 40.43
CA LYS A 164 -31.57 -33.57 41.12
C LYS A 164 -31.02 -32.18 41.49
N SER A 165 -31.61 -31.24 40.78
CA SER A 165 -32.68 -30.35 41.35
C SER A 165 -32.18 -29.15 42.11
N THR A 166 -32.49 -28.00 41.69
CA THR A 166 -33.52 -27.02 42.04
C THR A 166 -32.97 -25.60 41.81
N LYS A 167 -33.61 -24.83 40.96
CA LYS A 167 -34.55 -23.75 41.24
C LYS A 167 -34.09 -22.70 42.26
N SER A 168 -33.95 -21.47 41.80
CA SER A 168 -34.61 -20.21 42.30
C SER A 168 -33.79 -19.03 41.86
N ARG A 169 -34.27 -18.12 41.03
CA ARG A 169 -35.36 -17.12 41.18
C ARG A 169 -34.96 -15.93 42.05
N THR A 170 -35.26 -14.81 41.47
CA THR A 170 -35.50 -13.44 42.07
C THR A 170 -34.23 -12.62 42.22
N GLY A 171 -34.16 -11.41 41.80
CA GLY A 171 -35.13 -10.41 41.42
C GLY A 171 -34.60 -9.05 41.82
N GLN A 172 -34.94 -8.07 41.03
CA GLN A 172 -35.25 -6.70 41.43
C GLN A 172 -34.15 -5.91 42.17
N ASP A 173 -33.93 -4.70 42.00
CA ASP A 173 -34.60 -3.54 41.44
C ASP A 173 -33.79 -2.27 41.86
N ILE A 174 -33.93 -1.20 41.10
CA ILE A 174 -34.09 0.21 41.48
C ILE A 174 -32.82 1.04 41.81
N ALA A 175 -32.52 1.93 40.90
CA ALA A 175 -32.58 3.39 40.93
C ALA A 175 -31.74 4.14 41.98
N GLN A 176 -30.88 4.96 41.54
CA GLN A 176 -30.95 6.42 41.57
C GLN A 176 -29.78 7.01 40.80
#